data_7553a30436d85b6da30c58f54986a46a
#
_entry.id   7553a30436d85b6da30c58f54986a46a
#
_cell.length_a   1.000
_cell.length_b   1.000
_cell.length_c   1.000
_cell.angle_alpha   90.00
_cell.angle_beta   90.00
_cell.angle_gamma   90.00
#
_symmetry.space_group_name_H-M   'P 1'
#
loop_
_entity.id
_entity.type
_entity.pdbx_description
1 polymer ?
#
loop_
_entity_poly.entity_id
_entity_poly.type
_entity_poly.pdbx_seq_one_letter_code
_entity_poly.pdbx_strand_id
1 'polypeptide(L)'
;VPHTDILSTHFSSDEGEFVVLDFMPCYRSYEKEHYLPAEIYRYIRWIKGTPRFKVNYNPAPDYARGKVIHNITDEYIETYCSSENKDRQYLYSSLSLQDIEQKKEITLQQDEFFLLSYNEKVIPIDIEREKLEYCRTLVYWLNWTNRTKKYSLYNDVIERSLLVLKLMSYYNGAVLAALTTSLPET
;
A
#
# COMPACT_ATOMS: atom_id res chain seq x y z
N VAL A 1 9.24 4.31 7.20
CA VAL A 1 10.08 5.48 6.90
C VAL A 1 9.89 6.47 8.03
N PRO A 2 10.96 6.94 8.70
CA PRO A 2 10.86 7.87 9.81
C PRO A 2 10.00 9.11 9.47
N HIS A 3 9.25 9.59 10.45
CA HIS A 3 8.39 10.78 10.36
C HIS A 3 7.23 10.69 9.34
N THR A 4 6.87 9.48 8.91
CA THR A 4 5.81 9.23 7.94
C THR A 4 4.95 8.04 8.33
N ASP A 5 3.84 7.83 7.64
CA ASP A 5 3.05 6.59 7.70
C ASP A 5 3.37 5.63 6.55
N ILE A 6 4.53 5.77 5.94
CA ILE A 6 5.06 4.80 4.98
C ILE A 6 5.77 3.70 5.76
N LEU A 7 5.28 2.47 5.65
CA LEU A 7 5.94 1.32 6.24
C LEU A 7 7.15 0.92 5.39
N SER A 8 8.28 0.67 6.03
CA SER A 8 9.50 0.18 5.38
C SER A 8 9.92 -1.14 6.01
N THR A 9 9.96 -2.19 5.22
CA THR A 9 10.40 -3.52 5.65
C THR A 9 11.64 -3.92 4.87
N HIS A 10 12.73 -4.19 5.57
CA HIS A 10 14.01 -4.61 4.97
C HIS A 10 14.12 -6.13 4.99
N PHE A 11 14.41 -6.72 3.83
CA PHE A 11 14.65 -8.13 3.64
C PHE A 11 16.10 -8.35 3.25
N SER A 12 16.77 -9.28 3.95
CA SER A 12 18.18 -9.62 3.71
C SER A 12 18.36 -11.13 3.77
N SER A 13 19.12 -11.66 2.83
CA SER A 13 19.55 -13.06 2.77
C SER A 13 20.97 -13.16 2.19
N ASP A 14 21.54 -14.36 2.16
CA ASP A 14 22.83 -14.60 1.50
C ASP A 14 22.79 -14.33 -0.01
N GLU A 15 21.61 -14.35 -0.62
CA GLU A 15 21.43 -14.12 -2.05
C GLU A 15 21.29 -12.63 -2.42
N GLY A 16 20.90 -11.78 -1.47
CA GLY A 16 20.73 -10.36 -1.72
C GLY A 16 19.80 -9.64 -0.75
N GLU A 17 19.52 -8.37 -1.07
CA GLU A 17 18.75 -7.48 -0.22
C GLU A 17 17.77 -6.64 -1.03
N PHE A 18 16.60 -6.38 -0.45
CA PHE A 18 15.60 -5.44 -0.96
C PHE A 18 14.78 -4.82 0.17
N VAL A 19 14.12 -3.72 -0.13
CA VAL A 19 13.22 -3.02 0.79
C VAL A 19 11.83 -2.96 0.18
N VAL A 20 10.83 -3.28 0.98
CA VAL A 20 9.42 -3.09 0.65
C VAL A 20 8.92 -1.82 1.33
N LEU A 21 8.35 -0.92 0.55
CA LEU A 21 7.71 0.32 1.00
C LEU A 21 6.22 0.23 0.75
N ASP A 22 5.44 0.10 1.84
CA ASP A 22 3.98 0.04 1.78
C ASP A 22 3.39 1.41 2.14
N PHE A 23 2.49 1.93 1.31
CA PHE A 23 1.83 3.20 1.54
C PHE A 23 0.49 3.31 0.82
N MET A 24 -0.35 4.22 1.31
CA MET A 24 -1.51 4.70 0.59
C MET A 24 -1.21 6.12 0.11
N PRO A 25 -1.42 6.45 -1.17
CA PRO A 25 -1.15 7.80 -1.69
C PRO A 25 -1.93 8.84 -0.90
N CYS A 26 -1.21 9.85 -0.43
CA CYS A 26 -1.78 10.95 0.33
C CYS A 26 -1.02 12.23 0.04
N TYR A 27 -1.65 13.13 -0.73
CA TYR A 27 -1.06 14.45 -1.02
C TYR A 27 -2.14 15.45 -1.47
N ARG A 28 -1.74 16.71 -1.64
CA ARG A 28 -2.60 17.72 -2.25
C ARG A 28 -2.22 17.90 -3.72
N SER A 29 -3.22 17.84 -4.59
CA SER A 29 -3.06 18.16 -6.00
C SER A 29 -2.71 19.64 -6.21
N TYR A 30 -2.36 20.03 -7.44
CA TYR A 30 -2.13 21.42 -7.81
C TYR A 30 -3.35 22.31 -7.51
N GLU A 31 -4.56 21.77 -7.66
CA GLU A 31 -5.83 22.46 -7.37
C GLU A 31 -6.17 22.49 -5.87
N LYS A 32 -5.24 22.09 -5.01
CA LYS A 32 -5.38 21.98 -3.54
C LYS A 32 -6.40 20.95 -3.06
N GLU A 33 -6.89 20.10 -3.95
CA GLU A 33 -7.72 18.98 -3.60
C GLU A 33 -6.89 17.87 -2.94
N HIS A 34 -7.51 17.14 -2.02
CA HIS A 34 -6.89 15.99 -1.40
C HIS A 34 -6.98 14.78 -2.34
N TYR A 35 -5.84 14.21 -2.70
CA TYR A 35 -5.76 12.95 -3.40
C TYR A 35 -5.59 11.83 -2.37
N LEU A 36 -6.63 11.04 -2.19
CA LEU A 36 -6.73 9.96 -1.20
C LEU A 36 -7.49 8.78 -1.85
N PRO A 37 -6.92 8.13 -2.86
CA PRO A 37 -7.59 7.02 -3.53
C PRO A 37 -7.65 5.81 -2.60
N ALA A 38 -8.62 4.92 -2.83
CA ALA A 38 -8.71 3.64 -2.15
C ALA A 38 -7.69 2.64 -2.75
N GLU A 39 -6.43 2.96 -2.64
CA GLU A 39 -5.31 2.26 -3.26
C GLU A 39 -4.21 1.99 -2.23
N ILE A 40 -3.62 0.80 -2.33
CA ILE A 40 -2.42 0.43 -1.55
C ILE A 40 -1.30 0.18 -2.55
N TYR A 41 -0.21 0.87 -2.36
CA TYR A 41 1.02 0.73 -3.12
C TYR A 41 2.04 -0.04 -2.31
N ARG A 42 2.73 -0.96 -2.96
CA ARG A 42 3.87 -1.71 -2.45
C ARG A 42 5.03 -1.58 -3.41
N TYR A 43 5.92 -0.64 -3.14
CA TYR A 43 7.12 -0.44 -3.91
C TYR A 43 8.24 -1.33 -3.38
N ILE A 44 8.74 -2.22 -4.22
CA ILE A 44 9.86 -3.13 -3.93
C ILE A 44 11.12 -2.50 -4.52
N ARG A 45 11.95 -1.96 -3.65
CA ARG A 45 13.22 -1.36 -4.04
C ARG A 45 14.33 -2.39 -3.93
N TRP A 46 14.91 -2.76 -5.04
CA TRP A 46 16.08 -3.61 -5.09
C TRP A 46 17.31 -2.89 -4.55
N ILE A 47 18.14 -3.58 -3.76
CA ILE A 47 19.37 -3.04 -3.17
C ILE A 47 20.59 -3.70 -3.81
N LYS A 48 20.68 -5.04 -3.72
CA LYS A 48 21.81 -5.79 -4.27
C LYS A 48 21.52 -7.28 -4.40
N GLY A 49 22.33 -7.98 -5.18
CA GLY A 49 22.25 -9.43 -5.36
C GLY A 49 21.08 -9.87 -6.21
N THR A 50 20.66 -11.10 -6.01
CA THR A 50 19.55 -11.74 -6.71
C THR A 50 18.61 -12.42 -5.71
N PRO A 51 18.03 -11.65 -4.74
CA PRO A 51 17.16 -12.23 -3.75
C PRO A 51 15.92 -12.84 -4.40
N ARG A 52 15.45 -13.95 -3.82
CA ARG A 52 14.27 -14.67 -4.29
C ARG A 52 13.16 -14.60 -3.26
N PHE A 53 11.94 -14.47 -3.76
CA PHE A 53 10.75 -14.42 -2.91
C PHE A 53 9.54 -15.03 -3.63
N LYS A 54 8.48 -15.28 -2.86
CA LYS A 54 7.16 -15.68 -3.40
C LYS A 54 6.12 -14.69 -2.96
N VAL A 55 5.18 -14.41 -3.85
CA VAL A 55 4.02 -13.59 -3.54
C VAL A 55 2.87 -14.50 -3.13
N ASN A 56 2.26 -14.21 -1.99
CA ASN A 56 1.04 -14.86 -1.56
C ASN A 56 -0.12 -13.87 -1.62
N TYR A 57 -0.70 -13.72 -2.81
CA TYR A 57 -1.91 -12.92 -2.99
C TYR A 57 -3.13 -13.76 -2.62
N ASN A 58 -3.71 -13.46 -1.47
CA ASN A 58 -4.84 -14.21 -0.93
C ASN A 58 -5.86 -13.27 -0.26
N PRO A 59 -6.50 -12.39 -1.03
CA PRO A 59 -7.50 -11.48 -0.52
C PRO A 59 -8.76 -12.23 -0.06
N ALA A 60 -9.45 -11.66 0.91
CA ALA A 60 -10.69 -12.20 1.45
C ALA A 60 -11.81 -11.13 1.43
N PRO A 61 -12.26 -10.71 0.23
CA PRO A 61 -13.31 -9.71 0.11
C PRO A 61 -14.60 -10.21 0.79
N ASP A 62 -15.44 -9.27 1.24
CA ASP A 62 -16.68 -9.52 1.96
C ASP A 62 -16.47 -10.46 3.18
N TYR A 63 -15.41 -10.21 3.97
CA TYR A 63 -15.09 -10.99 5.18
C TYR A 63 -15.03 -12.51 4.95
N ALA A 64 -14.62 -12.94 3.76
CA ALA A 64 -14.58 -14.36 3.33
C ALA A 64 -15.93 -15.09 3.41
N ARG A 65 -17.07 -14.38 3.29
CA ARG A 65 -18.41 -14.98 3.36
C ARG A 65 -18.77 -15.82 2.14
N GLY A 66 -18.06 -15.66 1.04
CA GLY A 66 -18.27 -16.41 -0.19
C GLY A 66 -16.98 -16.91 -0.81
N LYS A 67 -17.10 -17.61 -1.93
CA LYS A 67 -15.95 -18.09 -2.69
C LYS A 67 -15.25 -16.90 -3.37
N VAL A 68 -13.96 -16.81 -3.20
CA VAL A 68 -13.12 -15.84 -3.90
C VAL A 68 -12.89 -16.28 -5.35
N ILE A 69 -13.07 -15.37 -6.28
CA ILE A 69 -12.89 -15.59 -7.72
C ILE A 69 -11.83 -14.62 -8.21
N HIS A 70 -10.86 -15.15 -8.98
CA HIS A 70 -9.82 -14.37 -9.62
C HIS A 70 -9.98 -14.45 -11.14
N ASN A 71 -10.02 -13.29 -11.79
CA ASN A 71 -9.96 -13.14 -13.24
C ASN A 71 -8.63 -12.48 -13.60
N ILE A 72 -7.76 -13.21 -14.28
CA ILE A 72 -6.45 -12.71 -14.69
C ILE A 72 -6.57 -12.15 -16.11
N THR A 73 -6.15 -10.91 -16.26
CA THR A 73 -6.01 -10.24 -17.56
C THR A 73 -4.53 -9.97 -17.84
N ASP A 74 -4.24 -9.33 -18.96
CA ASP A 74 -2.86 -8.91 -19.25
C ASP A 74 -2.39 -7.73 -18.39
N GLU A 75 -3.32 -6.99 -17.77
CA GLU A 75 -3.04 -5.76 -17.02
C GLU A 75 -3.20 -5.91 -15.51
N TYR A 76 -4.13 -6.76 -15.05
CA TYR A 76 -4.45 -6.89 -13.62
C TYR A 76 -5.06 -8.25 -13.27
N ILE A 77 -5.05 -8.58 -11.98
CA ILE A 77 -5.89 -9.63 -11.40
C ILE A 77 -7.10 -8.96 -10.77
N GLU A 78 -8.29 -9.21 -11.32
CA GLU A 78 -9.55 -8.82 -10.70
C GLU A 78 -9.96 -9.88 -9.68
N THR A 79 -10.26 -9.45 -8.46
CA THR A 79 -10.70 -10.33 -7.39
C THR A 79 -12.03 -9.87 -6.82
N TYR A 80 -12.97 -10.80 -6.66
CA TYR A 80 -14.27 -10.53 -6.06
C TYR A 80 -14.81 -11.77 -5.33
N CYS A 81 -15.81 -11.54 -4.49
CA CYS A 81 -16.53 -12.61 -3.80
C CYS A 81 -17.77 -13.02 -4.58
N SER A 82 -18.11 -14.32 -4.55
CA SER A 82 -19.36 -14.84 -5.14
C SER A 82 -20.62 -14.46 -4.36
N SER A 83 -20.49 -13.74 -3.24
CA SER A 83 -21.60 -13.20 -2.46
C SER A 83 -22.36 -12.08 -3.22
N GLU A 84 -23.44 -11.57 -2.61
CA GLU A 84 -24.17 -10.42 -3.15
C GLU A 84 -23.37 -9.12 -3.14
N ASN A 85 -22.27 -9.07 -2.40
CA ASN A 85 -21.36 -7.93 -2.38
C ASN A 85 -20.68 -7.76 -3.74
N LYS A 86 -20.77 -6.56 -4.30
CA LYS A 86 -20.22 -6.22 -5.62
C LYS A 86 -18.79 -5.66 -5.55
N ASP A 87 -18.17 -5.65 -4.37
CA ASP A 87 -16.83 -5.13 -4.19
C ASP A 87 -15.82 -5.89 -5.02
N ARG A 88 -14.93 -5.12 -5.65
CA ARG A 88 -13.88 -5.61 -6.52
C ARG A 88 -12.53 -5.10 -6.08
N GLN A 89 -11.53 -5.92 -6.23
CA GLN A 89 -10.13 -5.55 -6.01
C GLN A 89 -9.36 -5.80 -7.29
N TYR A 90 -8.49 -4.86 -7.66
CA TYR A 90 -7.68 -4.93 -8.86
C TYR A 90 -6.21 -4.87 -8.45
N LEU A 91 -5.49 -5.98 -8.68
CA LEU A 91 -4.04 -6.05 -8.44
C LEU A 91 -3.29 -5.82 -9.75
N TYR A 92 -2.52 -4.76 -9.78
CA TYR A 92 -1.55 -4.45 -10.84
C TYR A 92 -0.14 -4.74 -10.35
N SER A 93 0.76 -5.10 -11.26
CA SER A 93 2.16 -5.34 -10.93
C SER A 93 3.04 -5.19 -12.16
N SER A 94 4.30 -4.84 -11.95
CA SER A 94 5.36 -4.96 -12.94
C SER A 94 5.85 -6.42 -13.12
N LEU A 95 5.52 -7.29 -12.17
CA LEU A 95 5.81 -8.72 -12.22
C LEU A 95 4.73 -9.48 -13.01
N SER A 96 5.07 -10.69 -13.47
CA SER A 96 4.12 -11.58 -14.15
C SER A 96 2.92 -11.93 -13.25
N LEU A 97 1.73 -11.52 -13.65
CA LEU A 97 0.48 -11.82 -12.92
C LEU A 97 0.21 -13.32 -12.84
N GLN A 98 0.59 -14.07 -13.87
CA GLN A 98 0.47 -15.54 -13.89
C GLN A 98 1.40 -16.20 -12.86
N ASP A 99 2.63 -15.67 -12.71
CA ASP A 99 3.58 -16.22 -11.73
C ASP A 99 3.16 -15.88 -10.30
N ILE A 100 2.52 -14.72 -10.07
CA ILE A 100 1.91 -14.35 -8.80
C ILE A 100 0.79 -15.32 -8.45
N GLU A 101 -0.15 -15.56 -9.36
CA GLU A 101 -1.28 -16.47 -9.12
C GLU A 101 -0.83 -17.90 -8.88
N GLN A 102 0.19 -18.36 -9.61
CA GLN A 102 0.78 -19.68 -9.43
C GLN A 102 1.73 -19.78 -8.24
N LYS A 103 1.96 -18.68 -7.51
CA LYS A 103 2.88 -18.62 -6.35
C LYS A 103 4.30 -19.10 -6.69
N LYS A 104 4.75 -18.81 -7.91
CA LYS A 104 6.10 -19.17 -8.33
C LYS A 104 7.14 -18.34 -7.59
N GLU A 105 8.34 -18.89 -7.53
CA GLU A 105 9.50 -18.17 -7.03
C GLU A 105 9.93 -17.11 -8.05
N ILE A 106 10.11 -15.88 -7.57
CA ILE A 106 10.50 -14.71 -8.36
C ILE A 106 11.88 -14.27 -7.93
N THR A 107 12.78 -14.05 -8.88
CA THR A 107 14.11 -13.49 -8.64
C THR A 107 14.08 -11.99 -8.90
N LEU A 108 14.46 -11.20 -7.90
CA LEU A 108 14.49 -9.75 -8.01
C LEU A 108 15.85 -9.29 -8.54
N GLN A 109 15.84 -8.43 -9.58
CA GLN A 109 17.03 -7.86 -10.20
C GLN A 109 16.91 -6.35 -10.43
N GLN A 110 15.73 -5.80 -10.19
CA GLN A 110 15.41 -4.38 -10.35
C GLN A 110 14.27 -4.01 -9.40
N ASP A 111 13.90 -2.74 -9.39
CA ASP A 111 12.73 -2.27 -8.67
C ASP A 111 11.46 -2.80 -9.29
N GLU A 112 10.53 -3.26 -8.46
CA GLU A 112 9.23 -3.80 -8.86
C GLU A 112 8.13 -3.20 -8.00
N PHE A 113 6.86 -3.38 -8.40
CA PHE A 113 5.74 -2.87 -7.61
C PHE A 113 4.52 -3.77 -7.65
N PHE A 114 3.66 -3.52 -6.67
CA PHE A 114 2.25 -3.93 -6.64
C PHE A 114 1.39 -2.71 -6.34
N LEU A 115 0.29 -2.58 -7.06
CA LEU A 115 -0.78 -1.66 -6.76
C LEU A 115 -2.07 -2.44 -6.58
N LEU A 116 -2.69 -2.30 -5.41
CA LEU A 116 -4.02 -2.84 -5.14
C LEU A 116 -5.02 -1.70 -5.11
N SER A 117 -5.96 -1.67 -6.05
CA SER A 117 -7.07 -0.71 -6.10
C SER A 117 -8.37 -1.36 -5.68
N TYR A 118 -9.23 -0.61 -4.98
CA TYR A 118 -10.52 -1.05 -4.49
C TYR A 118 -11.66 -0.38 -5.26
N ASN A 119 -12.50 -1.19 -5.88
CA ASN A 119 -13.69 -0.80 -6.66
C ASN A 119 -13.44 0.06 -7.91
N GLU A 120 -12.24 0.55 -8.13
CA GLU A 120 -11.91 1.38 -9.28
C GLU A 120 -10.76 0.76 -10.07
N LYS A 121 -10.90 0.71 -11.40
CA LYS A 121 -9.81 0.35 -12.29
C LYS A 121 -8.91 1.55 -12.49
N VAL A 122 -7.64 1.33 -12.36
CA VAL A 122 -6.60 2.34 -12.58
C VAL A 122 -6.05 2.17 -14.00
N ILE A 123 -5.68 3.25 -14.65
CA ILE A 123 -4.88 3.19 -15.88
C ILE A 123 -3.57 2.49 -15.53
N PRO A 124 -3.11 1.50 -16.33
CA PRO A 124 -1.86 0.80 -16.05
C PRO A 124 -0.72 1.77 -15.76
N ILE A 125 -0.02 1.52 -14.66
CA ILE A 125 1.10 2.33 -14.21
C ILE A 125 2.41 1.60 -14.47
N ASP A 126 3.48 2.37 -14.53
CA ASP A 126 4.85 1.88 -14.59
C ASP A 126 5.61 2.20 -13.29
N ILE A 127 6.84 1.72 -13.21
CA ILE A 127 7.69 1.92 -12.03
C ILE A 127 8.00 3.41 -11.77
N GLU A 128 8.02 4.24 -12.79
CA GLU A 128 8.27 5.68 -12.64
C GLU A 128 7.06 6.39 -12.02
N ARG A 129 5.86 5.98 -12.37
CA ARG A 129 4.64 6.46 -11.71
C ARG A 129 4.60 6.02 -10.25
N GLU A 130 4.95 4.77 -9.95
CA GLU A 130 5.05 4.26 -8.59
C GLU A 130 6.01 5.10 -7.73
N LYS A 131 7.22 5.37 -8.24
CA LYS A 131 8.21 6.24 -7.58
C LYS A 131 7.68 7.64 -7.35
N LEU A 132 6.94 8.19 -8.29
CA LEU A 132 6.34 9.52 -8.17
C LEU A 132 5.30 9.57 -7.05
N GLU A 133 4.41 8.57 -6.97
CA GLU A 133 3.40 8.49 -5.90
C GLU A 133 4.05 8.31 -4.52
N TYR A 134 5.12 7.50 -4.44
CA TYR A 134 5.94 7.39 -3.24
C TYR A 134 6.52 8.74 -2.82
N CYS A 135 7.18 9.46 -3.73
CA CYS A 135 7.80 10.75 -3.45
C CYS A 135 6.77 11.80 -3.00
N ARG A 136 5.62 11.87 -3.65
CA ARG A 136 4.52 12.79 -3.28
C ARG A 136 4.00 12.51 -1.88
N THR A 137 3.76 11.23 -1.58
CA THR A 137 3.30 10.78 -0.26
C THR A 137 4.35 11.05 0.81
N LEU A 138 5.62 10.76 0.53
CA LEU A 138 6.73 11.06 1.42
C LEU A 138 6.80 12.56 1.77
N VAL A 139 6.77 13.42 0.76
CA VAL A 139 6.81 14.89 0.95
C VAL A 139 5.59 15.38 1.73
N TYR A 140 4.41 14.82 1.48
CA TYR A 140 3.21 15.17 2.24
C TYR A 140 3.40 14.89 3.73
N TRP A 141 3.84 13.69 4.11
CA TRP A 141 4.02 13.30 5.50
C TRP A 141 5.13 14.09 6.19
N LEU A 142 6.28 14.28 5.53
CA LEU A 142 7.38 15.08 6.08
C LEU A 142 6.96 16.54 6.32
N ASN A 143 6.24 17.13 5.39
CA ASN A 143 5.70 18.50 5.55
C ASN A 143 4.72 18.60 6.70
N TRP A 144 3.87 17.58 6.89
CA TRP A 144 2.92 17.55 7.98
C TRP A 144 3.65 17.40 9.31
N THR A 145 4.55 16.44 9.44
CA THR A 145 5.31 16.15 10.67
C THR A 145 6.20 17.33 11.07
N ASN A 146 6.81 18.01 10.12
CA ASN A 146 7.64 19.20 10.39
C ASN A 146 6.85 20.36 11.03
N ARG A 147 5.55 20.40 10.87
CA ARG A 147 4.68 21.43 11.46
C ARG A 147 4.18 21.05 12.85
N THR A 148 4.39 19.83 13.30
CA THR A 148 3.96 19.40 14.65
C THR A 148 4.87 20.00 15.71
N LYS A 149 4.29 20.26 16.87
CA LYS A 149 5.07 20.74 18.02
C LYS A 149 6.06 19.66 18.46
N LYS A 150 7.29 20.06 18.69
CA LYS A 150 8.34 19.18 19.22
C LYS A 150 8.42 19.28 20.72
N TYR A 151 8.69 18.16 21.37
CA TYR A 151 8.77 18.04 22.82
C TYR A 151 10.14 17.52 23.24
N SER A 152 10.62 17.91 24.42
CA SER A 152 11.91 17.46 24.94
C SER A 152 11.91 16.02 25.43
N LEU A 153 10.74 15.51 25.82
CA LEU A 153 10.55 14.14 26.32
C LEU A 153 9.55 13.39 25.43
N TYR A 154 9.83 12.12 25.16
CA TYR A 154 8.96 11.21 24.44
C TYR A 154 8.54 11.68 23.05
N ASN A 155 9.35 12.54 22.39
CA ASN A 155 8.98 13.15 21.11
C ASN A 155 8.63 12.11 20.04
N ASP A 156 9.37 11.02 19.96
CA ASP A 156 9.14 9.96 18.95
C ASP A 156 7.80 9.24 19.17
N VAL A 157 7.44 8.98 20.44
CA VAL A 157 6.15 8.35 20.78
C VAL A 157 4.99 9.30 20.49
N ILE A 158 5.15 10.58 20.83
CA ILE A 158 4.15 11.61 20.58
C ILE A 158 3.96 11.78 19.05
N GLU A 159 5.05 11.87 18.30
CA GLU A 159 5.00 12.01 16.86
C GLU A 159 4.31 10.80 16.20
N ARG A 160 4.65 9.57 16.63
CA ARG A 160 3.97 8.37 16.14
C ARG A 160 2.48 8.37 16.46
N SER A 161 2.10 8.79 17.65
CA SER A 161 0.69 8.92 18.04
C SER A 161 -0.05 9.95 17.18
N LEU A 162 0.59 11.08 16.88
CA LEU A 162 0.04 12.12 16.01
C LEU A 162 -0.15 11.62 14.58
N LEU A 163 0.79 10.84 14.04
CA LEU A 163 0.67 10.22 12.72
C LEU A 163 -0.54 9.27 12.67
N VAL A 164 -0.72 8.41 13.68
CA VAL A 164 -1.87 7.51 13.77
C VAL A 164 -3.18 8.31 13.84
N LEU A 165 -3.27 9.34 14.69
CA LEU A 165 -4.45 10.21 14.76
C LEU A 165 -4.73 10.92 13.42
N LYS A 166 -3.68 11.30 12.69
CA LYS A 166 -3.83 11.91 11.36
C LYS A 166 -4.37 10.92 10.34
N LEU A 167 -3.94 9.65 10.36
CA LEU A 167 -4.52 8.58 9.53
C LEU A 167 -6.01 8.37 9.81
N MET A 168 -6.42 8.49 11.07
CA MET A 168 -7.83 8.36 11.48
C MET A 168 -8.68 9.59 11.13
N SER A 169 -8.05 10.69 10.76
CA SER A 169 -8.74 11.95 10.48
C SER A 169 -9.05 12.11 8.99
N TYR A 170 -10.31 12.28 8.65
CA TYR A 170 -10.74 12.56 7.30
C TYR A 170 -10.58 14.06 6.96
N TYR A 171 -10.58 14.40 5.68
CA TYR A 171 -10.33 15.80 5.23
C TYR A 171 -11.40 16.80 5.72
N ASN A 172 -12.62 16.35 6.01
CA ASN A 172 -13.71 17.18 6.54
C ASN A 172 -13.66 17.36 8.08
N GLY A 173 -12.64 16.81 8.74
CA GLY A 173 -12.46 16.88 10.20
C GLY A 173 -13.10 15.74 10.98
N ALA A 174 -13.80 14.81 10.33
CA ALA A 174 -14.28 13.59 10.98
C ALA A 174 -13.09 12.71 11.39
N VAL A 175 -13.23 12.03 12.53
CA VAL A 175 -12.22 11.09 13.04
C VAL A 175 -12.86 9.72 13.20
N LEU A 176 -12.21 8.69 12.65
CA LEU A 176 -12.62 7.31 12.83
C LEU A 176 -12.38 6.89 14.28
N ALA A 177 -13.34 6.18 14.88
CA ALA A 177 -13.21 5.69 16.25
C ALA A 177 -12.13 4.59 16.36
N ALA A 178 -11.99 3.76 15.33
CA ALA A 178 -10.99 2.69 15.25
C ALA A 178 -10.68 2.34 13.78
N LEU A 179 -9.45 1.89 13.53
CA LEU A 179 -9.00 1.36 12.23
C LEU A 179 -9.10 -0.17 12.15
N THR A 180 -9.86 -0.79 13.04
CA THR A 180 -10.00 -2.25 13.08
C THR A 180 -11.11 -2.70 12.14
N THR A 181 -10.79 -3.66 11.27
CA THR A 181 -11.75 -4.30 10.36
C THR A 181 -12.04 -5.76 10.75
N SER A 182 -11.26 -6.32 11.69
CA SER A 182 -11.27 -7.76 12.04
C SER A 182 -12.08 -8.11 13.28
N LEU A 183 -12.52 -7.11 14.05
CA LEU A 183 -13.35 -7.28 15.24
C LEU A 183 -14.62 -6.45 15.05
N PRO A 184 -15.66 -7.00 14.42
CA PRO A 184 -16.94 -6.31 14.37
C PRO A 184 -17.47 -6.11 15.79
N GLU A 185 -17.93 -4.92 16.08
CA GLU A 185 -18.73 -4.69 17.29
C GLU A 185 -20.01 -5.51 17.15
N THR A 186 -20.26 -6.41 18.10
CA THR A 186 -21.48 -7.24 18.19
C THR A 186 -22.57 -6.48 18.91
#